data_8d003251c743ac3c5bb9028a9de0859b
#
_entry.id   8d003251c743ac3c5bb9028a9de0859b
#
_cell.length_a   1.000
_cell.length_b   1.000
_cell.length_c   1.000
_cell.angle_alpha   90.00
_cell.angle_beta   90.00
_cell.angle_gamma   90.00
#
_symmetry.space_group_name_H-M   'P 1'
#
loop_
_entity.id
_entity.type
_entity.pdbx_description
1 polymer ?
#
loop_
_entity_poly.entity_id
_entity_poly.type
_entity_poly.pdbx_seq_one_letter_code
_entity_poly.pdbx_strand_id
1 'polypeptide(L)'
;MKNITKLGAVSALSLIIGASAAFAENIKVAFIDPLSGPFASTGTNGLHQFEFAAEYMVNAKGGLLDGQQMEVIGYDNKISPKESLIQLQVAIDQGVRFIVQGNSSGVANALTEAVDKHNKRNPDSRVLFLNYAAVDPALTND
;
A
#
# COMPACT_ATOMS: atom_id res chain seq x y z
N MET A 1 50.80 62.23 9.42
CA MET A 1 50.74 60.86 9.87
C MET A 1 49.27 60.51 9.97
N LYS A 2 48.72 59.73 9.03
CA LYS A 2 47.29 59.36 8.97
C LYS A 2 47.16 57.86 9.16
N ASN A 3 46.55 57.45 10.28
CA ASN A 3 46.26 56.07 10.60
C ASN A 3 44.95 55.66 9.85
N ILE A 4 45.06 54.69 8.98
CA ILE A 4 43.91 54.09 8.28
C ILE A 4 43.53 52.80 9.02
N THR A 5 42.43 52.85 9.76
CA THR A 5 41.83 51.70 10.43
C THR A 5 41.07 50.89 9.38
N LYS A 6 41.52 49.64 9.13
CA LYS A 6 40.82 48.69 8.28
C LYS A 6 39.68 48.03 9.07
N LEU A 7 38.43 48.32 8.72
CA LEU A 7 37.26 47.59 9.13
C LEU A 7 37.21 46.23 8.38
N GLY A 8 37.37 45.15 9.09
CA GLY A 8 37.13 43.81 8.55
C GLY A 8 35.64 43.51 8.53
N ALA A 9 35.09 43.27 7.34
CA ALA A 9 33.72 42.78 7.18
C ALA A 9 33.70 41.28 7.47
N VAL A 10 33.03 40.89 8.54
CA VAL A 10 32.71 39.47 8.84
C VAL A 10 31.44 39.12 8.13
N SER A 11 31.57 38.39 7.01
CA SER A 11 30.42 37.80 6.31
C SER A 11 29.92 36.56 7.09
N ALA A 12 28.79 36.71 7.77
CA ALA A 12 28.08 35.58 8.37
C ALA A 12 27.40 34.79 7.25
N LEU A 13 27.98 33.65 6.90
CA LEU A 13 27.39 32.70 5.99
C LEU A 13 26.30 31.91 6.75
N SER A 14 25.03 32.32 6.60
CA SER A 14 23.89 31.61 7.18
C SER A 14 23.68 30.31 6.42
N LEU A 15 24.06 29.17 7.01
CA LEU A 15 23.72 27.84 6.54
C LEU A 15 22.21 27.62 6.77
N ILE A 16 21.40 27.79 5.73
CA ILE A 16 20.00 27.35 5.73
C ILE A 16 20.03 25.83 5.55
N ILE A 17 20.00 25.09 6.66
CA ILE A 17 19.72 23.65 6.65
C ILE A 17 18.24 23.53 6.32
N GLY A 18 17.94 23.32 5.04
CA GLY A 18 16.61 22.93 4.58
C GLY A 18 16.28 21.56 5.19
N ALA A 19 15.49 21.54 6.25
CA ALA A 19 14.87 20.32 6.72
C ALA A 19 13.92 19.86 5.59
N SER A 20 14.36 18.93 4.75
CA SER A 20 13.48 18.19 3.87
C SER A 20 12.51 17.45 4.80
N ALA A 21 11.26 17.88 4.87
CA ALA A 21 10.20 17.09 5.45
C ALA A 21 10.17 15.79 4.64
N ALA A 22 10.70 14.72 5.19
CA ALA A 22 10.51 13.39 4.65
C ALA A 22 9.01 13.11 4.81
N PHE A 23 8.24 13.29 3.73
CA PHE A 23 6.87 12.81 3.70
C PHE A 23 6.93 11.30 3.89
N ALA A 24 6.22 10.80 4.89
CA ALA A 24 6.11 9.37 5.11
C ALA A 24 5.47 8.73 3.86
N GLU A 25 6.04 7.62 3.39
CA GLU A 25 5.54 6.91 2.21
C GLU A 25 4.10 6.44 2.48
N ASN A 26 3.21 6.58 1.48
CA ASN A 26 1.84 6.12 1.58
C ASN A 26 1.76 4.62 1.86
N ILE A 27 0.77 4.22 2.68
CA ILE A 27 0.46 2.82 2.91
C ILE A 27 -0.37 2.32 1.74
N LYS A 28 0.22 1.46 0.92
CA LYS A 28 -0.44 0.88 -0.26
C LYS A 28 -1.17 -0.41 0.11
N VAL A 29 -2.42 -0.51 -0.32
CA VAL A 29 -3.28 -1.69 -0.19
C VAL A 29 -3.65 -2.18 -1.59
N ALA A 30 -3.31 -3.41 -1.94
CA ALA A 30 -3.74 -4.02 -3.19
C ALA A 30 -5.11 -4.67 -3.00
N PHE A 31 -6.08 -4.22 -3.77
CA PHE A 31 -7.39 -4.84 -3.90
C PHE A 31 -7.39 -5.76 -5.12
N ILE A 32 -7.28 -7.08 -4.90
CA ILE A 32 -7.13 -8.08 -5.97
C ILE A 32 -8.46 -8.82 -6.18
N ASP A 33 -9.35 -8.26 -6.96
CA ASP A 33 -10.67 -8.82 -7.24
C ASP A 33 -11.07 -8.61 -8.71
N PRO A 34 -12.19 -9.19 -9.21
CA PRO A 34 -12.56 -9.05 -10.61
C PRO A 34 -13.02 -7.61 -10.92
N LEU A 35 -12.22 -6.88 -11.67
CA LEU A 35 -12.54 -5.52 -12.14
C LEU A 35 -13.00 -5.52 -13.60
N SER A 36 -13.00 -6.69 -14.26
CA SER A 36 -13.55 -6.90 -15.59
C SER A 36 -14.38 -8.18 -15.69
N GLY A 37 -15.09 -8.36 -16.80
CA GLY A 37 -15.90 -9.56 -17.05
C GLY A 37 -17.21 -9.61 -16.25
N PRO A 38 -17.83 -10.81 -16.11
CA PRO A 38 -19.16 -10.97 -15.52
C PRO A 38 -19.31 -10.52 -14.08
N PHE A 39 -18.22 -10.52 -13.32
CA PHE A 39 -18.18 -10.12 -11.91
C PHE A 39 -17.63 -8.73 -11.68
N ALA A 40 -17.37 -7.95 -12.74
CA ALA A 40 -16.79 -6.62 -12.65
C ALA A 40 -17.58 -5.67 -11.73
N SER A 41 -18.91 -5.72 -11.77
CA SER A 41 -19.73 -4.86 -10.92
C SER A 41 -19.52 -5.14 -9.42
N THR A 42 -19.38 -6.42 -9.05
CA THR A 42 -19.13 -6.81 -7.65
C THR A 42 -17.74 -6.33 -7.21
N GLY A 43 -16.72 -6.61 -8.02
CA GLY A 43 -15.34 -6.21 -7.71
C GLY A 43 -15.17 -4.69 -7.67
N THR A 44 -15.69 -3.98 -8.67
CA THR A 44 -15.60 -2.51 -8.71
C THR A 44 -16.33 -1.85 -7.54
N ASN A 45 -17.52 -2.35 -7.17
CA ASN A 45 -18.21 -1.83 -5.97
C ASN A 45 -17.39 -2.08 -4.70
N GLY A 46 -16.76 -3.25 -4.57
CA GLY A 46 -15.84 -3.54 -3.47
C GLY A 46 -14.66 -2.56 -3.44
N LEU A 47 -14.00 -2.35 -4.57
CA LEU A 47 -12.89 -1.40 -4.69
C LEU A 47 -13.31 0.01 -4.21
N HIS A 48 -14.42 0.54 -4.74
CA HIS A 48 -14.92 1.86 -4.33
C HIS A 48 -15.24 1.96 -2.83
N GLN A 49 -15.70 0.86 -2.21
CA GLN A 49 -15.94 0.84 -0.76
C GLN A 49 -14.63 0.94 0.02
N PHE A 50 -13.58 0.23 -0.41
CA PHE A 50 -12.26 0.32 0.22
C PHE A 50 -11.62 1.69 -0.01
N GLU A 51 -11.70 2.26 -1.21
CA GLU A 51 -11.22 3.62 -1.53
C GLU A 51 -11.95 4.67 -0.67
N PHE A 52 -13.29 4.58 -0.58
CA PHE A 52 -14.09 5.47 0.26
C PHE A 52 -13.70 5.35 1.74
N ALA A 53 -13.51 4.14 2.24
CA ALA A 53 -13.12 3.93 3.63
C ALA A 53 -11.72 4.50 3.91
N ALA A 54 -10.76 4.28 2.99
CA ALA A 54 -9.42 4.85 3.10
C ALA A 54 -9.47 6.38 3.14
N GLU A 55 -10.22 7.00 2.24
CA GLU A 55 -10.36 8.45 2.17
C GLU A 55 -11.09 9.01 3.42
N TYR A 56 -12.28 8.50 3.72
CA TYR A 56 -13.13 9.06 4.79
C TYR A 56 -12.62 8.75 6.20
N MET A 57 -12.11 7.55 6.45
CA MET A 57 -11.74 7.11 7.80
C MET A 57 -10.27 7.40 8.13
N VAL A 58 -9.41 7.55 7.13
CA VAL A 58 -7.96 7.71 7.29
C VAL A 58 -7.50 9.06 6.75
N ASN A 59 -7.54 9.25 5.43
CA ASN A 59 -6.89 10.36 4.75
C ASN A 59 -7.48 11.72 5.15
N ALA A 60 -8.82 11.85 5.13
CA ALA A 60 -9.52 13.07 5.54
C ALA A 60 -9.31 13.44 7.01
N LYS A 61 -8.81 12.51 7.84
CA LYS A 61 -8.49 12.73 9.26
C LYS A 61 -7.01 13.00 9.52
N GLY A 62 -6.22 13.18 8.46
CA GLY A 62 -4.79 13.48 8.54
C GLY A 62 -3.87 12.28 8.36
N GLY A 63 -4.41 11.12 7.96
CA GLY A 63 -3.63 9.91 7.72
C GLY A 63 -3.44 9.01 8.95
N LEU A 64 -2.65 7.96 8.77
CA LEU A 64 -2.17 7.07 9.83
C LEU A 64 -0.79 7.55 10.28
N LEU A 65 -0.18 6.84 11.21
CA LEU A 65 1.19 7.00 11.72
C LEU A 65 2.01 8.10 11.02
N ASP A 66 2.28 9.20 11.69
CA ASP A 66 3.05 10.33 11.14
C ASP A 66 2.47 10.98 9.85
N GLY A 67 1.16 10.85 9.64
CA GLY A 67 0.46 11.47 8.50
C GLY A 67 0.47 10.66 7.21
N GLN A 68 0.86 9.37 7.25
CA GLN A 68 0.82 8.49 6.08
C GLN A 68 -0.60 8.37 5.53
N GLN A 69 -0.76 8.59 4.23
CA GLN A 69 -2.03 8.38 3.55
C GLN A 69 -2.19 6.91 3.16
N MET A 70 -3.42 6.44 3.11
CA MET A 70 -3.75 5.10 2.61
C MET A 70 -4.15 5.20 1.15
N GLU A 71 -3.49 4.41 0.30
CA GLU A 71 -3.76 4.31 -1.13
C GLU A 71 -4.27 2.90 -1.44
N VAL A 72 -5.49 2.79 -1.95
CA VAL A 72 -6.06 1.52 -2.40
C VAL A 72 -5.88 1.41 -3.91
N ILE A 73 -5.26 0.32 -4.37
CA ILE A 73 -4.93 0.10 -5.78
C ILE A 73 -5.66 -1.16 -6.25
N GLY A 74 -6.50 -1.02 -7.28
CA GLY A 74 -7.22 -2.14 -7.88
C GLY A 74 -6.35 -2.97 -8.82
N TYR A 75 -6.39 -4.28 -8.65
CA TYR A 75 -5.74 -5.28 -9.50
C TYR A 75 -6.78 -6.27 -10.02
N ASP A 76 -7.00 -6.28 -11.32
CA ASP A 76 -8.01 -7.15 -11.93
C ASP A 76 -7.55 -8.60 -11.99
N ASN A 77 -8.16 -9.47 -11.21
CA ASN A 77 -7.87 -10.90 -11.20
C ASN A 77 -8.76 -11.75 -12.12
N LYS A 78 -9.76 -11.14 -12.76
CA LYS A 78 -10.72 -11.83 -13.66
C LYS A 78 -11.35 -13.09 -13.03
N ILE A 79 -11.44 -13.13 -11.71
CA ILE A 79 -11.87 -14.30 -10.91
C ILE A 79 -11.02 -15.57 -11.11
N SER A 80 -9.79 -15.41 -11.58
CA SER A 80 -8.86 -16.48 -11.89
C SER A 80 -7.76 -16.60 -10.81
N PRO A 81 -7.58 -17.77 -10.16
CA PRO A 81 -6.46 -17.98 -9.26
C PRO A 81 -5.10 -17.70 -9.92
N LYS A 82 -4.92 -18.12 -11.18
CA LYS A 82 -3.68 -17.88 -11.93
C LYS A 82 -3.41 -16.39 -12.11
N GLU A 83 -4.42 -15.63 -12.53
CA GLU A 83 -4.28 -14.19 -12.72
C GLU A 83 -4.02 -13.49 -11.38
N SER A 84 -4.70 -13.93 -10.30
CA SER A 84 -4.50 -13.39 -8.95
C SER A 84 -3.05 -13.54 -8.48
N LEU A 85 -2.40 -14.65 -8.78
CA LEU A 85 -0.97 -14.85 -8.44
C LEU A 85 -0.04 -13.91 -9.23
N ILE A 86 -0.39 -13.61 -10.49
CA ILE A 86 0.34 -12.62 -11.30
C ILE A 86 0.17 -11.22 -10.69
N GLN A 87 -1.07 -10.84 -10.37
CA GLN A 87 -1.36 -9.55 -9.78
C GLN A 87 -0.75 -9.39 -8.37
N LEU A 88 -0.72 -10.45 -7.57
CA LEU A 88 -0.02 -10.47 -6.30
C LEU A 88 1.47 -10.15 -6.46
N GLN A 89 2.13 -10.78 -7.43
CA GLN A 89 3.56 -10.52 -7.67
C GLN A 89 3.79 -9.07 -8.11
N VAL A 90 2.95 -8.55 -9.03
CA VAL A 90 3.02 -7.15 -9.46
C VAL A 90 2.86 -6.19 -8.27
N ALA A 91 1.88 -6.44 -7.40
CA ALA A 91 1.66 -5.63 -6.21
C ALA A 91 2.89 -5.65 -5.26
N ILE A 92 3.45 -6.84 -5.00
CA ILE A 92 4.65 -6.99 -4.15
C ILE A 92 5.83 -6.24 -4.74
N ASP A 93 6.07 -6.33 -6.05
CA ASP A 93 7.16 -5.65 -6.74
C ASP A 93 7.02 -4.11 -6.72
N GLN A 94 5.77 -3.62 -6.60
CA GLN A 94 5.45 -2.20 -6.41
C GLN A 94 5.52 -1.74 -4.93
N GLY A 95 5.99 -2.60 -4.04
CA GLY A 95 6.17 -2.29 -2.63
C GLY A 95 4.91 -2.44 -1.78
N VAL A 96 3.81 -2.97 -2.33
CA VAL A 96 2.59 -3.24 -1.54
C VAL A 96 2.83 -4.33 -0.51
N ARG A 97 2.31 -4.12 0.70
CA ARG A 97 2.44 -5.08 1.82
C ARG A 97 1.09 -5.53 2.38
N PHE A 98 0.00 -4.91 1.96
CA PHE A 98 -1.36 -5.24 2.40
C PHE A 98 -2.18 -5.66 1.18
N ILE A 99 -2.69 -6.89 1.20
CA ILE A 99 -3.46 -7.48 0.11
C ILE A 99 -4.86 -7.78 0.61
N VAL A 100 -5.88 -7.38 -0.10
CA VAL A 100 -7.27 -7.71 0.21
C VAL A 100 -7.93 -8.40 -0.99
N GLN A 101 -8.76 -9.41 -0.71
CA GLN A 101 -9.53 -10.15 -1.71
C GLN A 101 -10.73 -10.80 -1.04
N GLY A 102 -11.85 -11.00 -1.76
CA GLY A 102 -13.04 -11.61 -1.17
C GLY A 102 -13.99 -12.31 -2.13
N ASN A 103 -13.97 -12.03 -3.42
CA ASN A 103 -15.00 -12.51 -4.35
C ASN A 103 -14.87 -13.97 -4.80
N SER A 104 -13.85 -14.72 -4.37
CA SER A 104 -13.69 -16.13 -4.75
C SER A 104 -12.87 -16.90 -3.73
N SER A 105 -13.43 -17.96 -3.17
CA SER A 105 -12.70 -18.86 -2.25
C SER A 105 -11.51 -19.56 -2.93
N GLY A 106 -11.64 -19.93 -4.22
CA GLY A 106 -10.52 -20.52 -4.96
C GLY A 106 -9.36 -19.54 -5.14
N VAL A 107 -9.66 -18.25 -5.34
CA VAL A 107 -8.64 -17.19 -5.38
C VAL A 107 -8.04 -16.96 -3.98
N ALA A 108 -8.88 -16.87 -2.96
CA ALA A 108 -8.43 -16.67 -1.58
C ALA A 108 -7.47 -17.77 -1.12
N ASN A 109 -7.79 -19.04 -1.38
CA ASN A 109 -6.92 -20.18 -1.07
C ASN A 109 -5.57 -20.05 -1.80
N ALA A 110 -5.57 -19.75 -3.10
CA ALA A 110 -4.34 -19.59 -3.87
C ALA A 110 -3.47 -18.42 -3.35
N LEU A 111 -4.09 -17.29 -3.00
CA LEU A 111 -3.38 -16.14 -2.42
C LEU A 111 -2.82 -16.45 -1.03
N THR A 112 -3.58 -17.15 -0.18
CA THR A 112 -3.12 -17.58 1.16
C THR A 112 -1.84 -18.40 1.05
N GLU A 113 -1.83 -19.43 0.20
CA GLU A 113 -0.64 -20.28 -0.01
C GLU A 113 0.55 -19.48 -0.57
N ALA A 114 0.29 -18.59 -1.54
CA ALA A 114 1.35 -17.79 -2.15
C ALA A 114 1.96 -16.78 -1.18
N VAL A 115 1.14 -16.13 -0.36
CA VAL A 115 1.58 -15.17 0.66
C VAL A 115 2.36 -15.90 1.76
N ASP A 116 1.91 -17.05 2.24
CA ASP A 116 2.65 -17.87 3.21
C ASP A 116 4.04 -18.24 2.67
N LYS A 117 4.09 -18.72 1.43
CA LYS A 117 5.34 -19.07 0.75
C LYS A 117 6.26 -17.86 0.54
N HIS A 118 5.71 -16.69 0.19
CA HIS A 118 6.45 -15.45 0.07
C HIS A 118 7.05 -15.06 1.41
N ASN A 119 6.25 -15.03 2.46
CA ASN A 119 6.64 -14.60 3.81
C ASN A 119 7.71 -15.49 4.44
N LYS A 120 7.68 -16.81 4.17
CA LYS A 120 8.73 -17.75 4.59
C LYS A 120 10.07 -17.47 3.91
N ARG A 121 10.06 -16.99 2.67
CA ARG A 121 11.27 -16.70 1.89
C ARG A 121 11.80 -15.29 2.10
N ASN A 122 10.93 -14.36 2.48
CA ASN A 122 11.22 -12.93 2.58
C ASN A 122 10.76 -12.37 3.94
N PRO A 123 11.43 -12.75 5.04
CA PRO A 123 10.99 -12.38 6.39
C PRO A 123 11.01 -10.86 6.64
N ASP A 124 11.88 -10.12 5.94
CA ASP A 124 12.04 -8.66 6.08
C ASP A 124 11.06 -7.86 5.21
N SER A 125 10.35 -8.52 4.28
CA SER A 125 9.39 -7.90 3.37
C SER A 125 8.06 -8.66 3.32
N ARG A 126 7.56 -9.01 4.49
CA ARG A 126 6.31 -9.78 4.65
C ARG A 126 5.11 -9.02 4.10
N VAL A 127 4.13 -9.79 3.65
CA VAL A 127 2.85 -9.32 3.14
C VAL A 127 1.74 -9.83 4.06
N LEU A 128 0.74 -9.01 4.34
CA LEU A 128 -0.48 -9.41 5.02
C LEU A 128 -1.59 -9.61 3.99
N PHE A 129 -2.22 -10.78 4.02
CA PHE A 129 -3.43 -11.07 3.24
C PHE A 129 -4.66 -11.02 4.13
N LEU A 130 -5.67 -10.28 3.70
CA LEU A 130 -6.97 -10.12 4.36
C LEU A 130 -8.07 -10.63 3.43
N ASN A 131 -8.68 -11.73 3.81
CA ASN A 131 -9.93 -12.20 3.20
C ASN A 131 -11.11 -11.42 3.79
N TYR A 132 -11.86 -10.67 2.97
CA TYR A 132 -13.00 -9.89 3.49
C TYR A 132 -14.37 -10.54 3.23
N ALA A 133 -14.48 -11.52 2.34
CA ALA A 133 -15.78 -12.10 1.96
C ALA A 133 -15.76 -13.54 1.45
N ALA A 134 -14.62 -14.15 1.13
CA ALA A 134 -14.58 -15.55 0.70
C ALA A 134 -14.92 -16.48 1.87
N VAL A 135 -15.79 -17.46 1.62
CA VAL A 135 -16.53 -18.21 2.66
C VAL A 135 -16.11 -19.68 2.79
N ASP A 136 -15.04 -20.11 2.14
CA ASP A 136 -14.53 -21.47 2.28
C ASP A 136 -14.12 -21.71 3.75
N PRO A 137 -14.65 -22.75 4.43
CA PRO A 137 -14.29 -23.08 5.80
C PRO A 137 -12.77 -23.22 6.02
N ALA A 138 -12.04 -23.72 5.02
CA ALA A 138 -10.58 -23.86 5.10
C ALA A 138 -9.82 -22.55 5.27
N LEU A 139 -10.46 -21.40 5.00
CA LEU A 139 -9.87 -20.07 5.19
C LEU A 139 -9.98 -19.55 6.63
N THR A 140 -10.79 -20.18 7.47
CA THR A 140 -11.13 -19.72 8.82
C THR A 140 -10.96 -20.77 9.91
N ASN A 141 -10.72 -22.01 9.53
CA ASN A 141 -10.52 -23.13 10.47
C ASN A 141 -9.03 -23.46 10.57
N ASP A 142 -8.56 -23.64 11.77
CA ASP A 142 -7.24 -24.15 12.11
C ASP A 142 -7.15 -25.66 11.83
#